data_8258dab9f8cd5d6728bf440ba4abab2c
#
_entry.id   8258dab9f8cd5d6728bf440ba4abab2c
#
_cell.length_a   1.000
_cell.length_b   1.000
_cell.length_c   1.000
_cell.angle_alpha   90.00
_cell.angle_beta   90.00
_cell.angle_gamma   90.00
#
_symmetry.space_group_name_H-M   'P 1'
#
loop_
_entity.id
_entity.type
_entity.pdbx_description
1 polymer ?
#
loop_
_entity_poly.entity_id
_entity_poly.type
_entity_poly.pdbx_seq_one_letter_code
_entity_poly.pdbx_strand_id
1 'polypeptide(L)'
;MGKYFGTDGFRGEANVDLTSEHAYRIGKFIGWYYGARKGRKARVVIGKDTRRSSYMFEYAIVAGLTATGADAYMLHVTTTPSVAYVTRVDNFDCGVMISASHNPFYDNGIKLINSRGEKMDDETIADIETYLDGNLAALGIEGDVPSAKREELGEIVDYVSGRNRYVGYLISLAAHSYKNMRVGLDCANGSAWNIAKTVFEALGAKTFVINAEPDGVNINRGAGSTHIDGLRRFVVENHLDVGFAYDGDADRCLAVDENGEVVDGDKIIYIFGCQMKREGRLAGNKVVTTVMSNFGLYKALDEVGVGYEKTAVGDRFVYENMAQNGYCVG
;
A
#
# COMPACT_ATOMS: atom_id res chain seq x y z
N MET A 1 -14.91 14.48 -3.29
CA MET A 1 -14.01 14.18 -2.18
C MET A 1 -14.83 14.25 -0.90
N GLY A 2 -14.67 13.27 -0.03
CA GLY A 2 -15.30 13.26 1.28
C GLY A 2 -14.73 14.33 2.20
N LYS A 3 -15.33 14.48 3.38
CA LYS A 3 -14.90 15.42 4.41
C LYS A 3 -13.60 15.00 5.11
N TYR A 4 -13.44 13.68 5.33
CA TYR A 4 -12.31 13.07 6.02
C TYR A 4 -11.42 12.28 5.09
N PHE A 5 -12.02 11.50 4.17
CA PHE A 5 -11.29 10.65 3.26
C PHE A 5 -11.01 11.36 1.93
N GLY A 6 -9.73 11.52 1.63
CA GLY A 6 -9.25 11.93 0.32
C GLY A 6 -9.15 10.72 -0.64
N THR A 7 -8.47 10.92 -1.78
CA THR A 7 -8.24 9.85 -2.78
C THR A 7 -7.40 8.68 -2.26
N ASP A 8 -6.68 8.87 -1.14
CA ASP A 8 -5.73 7.90 -0.61
C ASP A 8 -5.86 7.72 0.92
N GLY A 9 -7.11 7.67 1.39
CA GLY A 9 -7.46 7.46 2.80
C GLY A 9 -7.68 8.76 3.58
N PHE A 10 -7.91 8.62 4.88
CA PHE A 10 -8.00 9.72 5.83
C PHE A 10 -6.59 10.05 6.31
N ARG A 11 -6.05 11.19 5.93
CA ARG A 11 -4.71 11.66 6.30
C ARG A 11 -4.77 12.96 7.08
N GLY A 12 -3.81 13.13 8.00
CA GLY A 12 -3.62 14.35 8.75
C GLY A 12 -2.53 14.26 9.80
N GLU A 13 -2.21 15.36 10.43
CA GLU A 13 -1.29 15.38 11.57
C GLU A 13 -1.88 14.58 12.74
N ALA A 14 -1.06 13.68 13.30
CA ALA A 14 -1.50 12.78 14.36
C ALA A 14 -1.87 13.56 15.64
N ASN A 15 -3.06 13.27 16.20
CA ASN A 15 -3.69 13.96 17.32
C ASN A 15 -4.07 15.44 17.07
N VAL A 16 -3.99 15.90 15.81
CA VAL A 16 -4.49 17.21 15.39
C VAL A 16 -5.69 17.01 14.46
N ASP A 17 -5.44 16.53 13.24
CA ASP A 17 -6.49 16.28 12.24
C ASP A 17 -7.03 14.85 12.33
N LEU A 18 -6.12 13.88 12.51
CA LEU A 18 -6.44 12.46 12.69
C LEU A 18 -6.16 12.06 14.13
N THR A 19 -7.20 11.65 14.85
CA THR A 19 -7.13 11.32 16.28
C THR A 19 -7.36 9.82 16.52
N SER A 20 -6.97 9.33 17.71
CA SER A 20 -7.28 7.96 18.16
C SER A 20 -8.78 7.71 18.26
N GLU A 21 -9.58 8.74 18.52
CA GLU A 21 -11.05 8.64 18.52
C GLU A 21 -11.58 8.37 17.10
N HIS A 22 -11.07 9.07 16.09
CA HIS A 22 -11.39 8.76 14.68
C HIS A 22 -11.06 7.31 14.34
N ALA A 23 -9.87 6.84 14.72
CA ALA A 23 -9.41 5.48 14.47
C ALA A 23 -10.29 4.44 15.17
N TYR A 24 -10.64 4.65 16.44
CA TYR A 24 -11.54 3.79 17.20
C TYR A 24 -12.92 3.70 16.54
N ARG A 25 -13.50 4.84 16.17
CA ARG A 25 -14.82 4.92 15.52
C ARG A 25 -14.82 4.24 14.15
N ILE A 26 -13.75 4.44 13.35
CA ILE A 26 -13.60 3.71 12.07
C ILE A 26 -13.58 2.20 12.32
N GLY A 27 -12.79 1.72 13.27
CA GLY A 27 -12.75 0.30 13.63
C GLY A 27 -14.11 -0.23 14.09
N LYS A 28 -14.81 0.53 14.94
CA LYS A 28 -16.14 0.21 15.42
C LYS A 28 -17.17 0.09 14.29
N PHE A 29 -17.17 1.05 13.35
CA PHE A 29 -18.05 1.01 12.20
C PHE A 29 -17.77 -0.18 11.27
N ILE A 30 -16.52 -0.41 10.91
CA ILE A 30 -16.11 -1.50 10.02
C ILE A 30 -16.50 -2.86 10.61
N GLY A 31 -16.23 -3.08 11.90
CA GLY A 31 -16.57 -4.33 12.56
C GLY A 31 -18.07 -4.60 12.57
N TRP A 32 -18.88 -3.59 12.81
CA TRP A 32 -20.33 -3.69 12.70
C TRP A 32 -20.80 -3.89 11.26
N TYR A 33 -20.29 -3.07 10.33
CA TYR A 33 -20.72 -3.05 8.92
C TYR A 33 -20.51 -4.40 8.22
N TYR A 34 -19.33 -4.98 8.40
CA TYR A 34 -18.99 -6.27 7.78
C TYR A 34 -19.39 -7.49 8.61
N GLY A 35 -19.59 -7.34 9.92
CA GLY A 35 -19.87 -8.40 10.86
C GLY A 35 -21.27 -8.37 11.46
N ALA A 36 -21.43 -7.69 12.57
CA ALA A 36 -22.65 -7.72 13.40
C ALA A 36 -23.92 -7.37 12.60
N ARG A 37 -23.88 -6.39 11.71
CA ARG A 37 -24.97 -6.05 10.78
C ARG A 37 -25.42 -7.24 9.92
N LYS A 38 -24.50 -8.16 9.62
CA LYS A 38 -24.75 -9.36 8.78
C LYS A 38 -24.95 -10.65 9.61
N GLY A 39 -25.01 -10.54 10.94
CA GLY A 39 -25.19 -11.67 11.84
C GLY A 39 -24.00 -12.65 11.88
N ARG A 40 -22.79 -12.17 11.62
CA ARG A 40 -21.56 -12.98 11.66
C ARG A 40 -20.39 -12.19 12.23
N LYS A 41 -19.27 -12.83 12.51
CA LYS A 41 -18.01 -12.14 12.82
C LYS A 41 -17.36 -11.62 11.53
N ALA A 42 -16.92 -10.37 11.52
CA ALA A 42 -16.03 -9.86 10.47
C ALA A 42 -14.59 -10.25 10.78
N ARG A 43 -13.79 -10.43 9.73
CA ARG A 43 -12.34 -10.64 9.79
C ARG A 43 -11.64 -9.46 9.11
N VAL A 44 -10.87 -8.71 9.87
CA VAL A 44 -10.19 -7.50 9.37
C VAL A 44 -8.69 -7.65 9.57
N VAL A 45 -7.92 -7.48 8.50
CA VAL A 45 -6.46 -7.52 8.55
C VAL A 45 -5.88 -6.11 8.63
N ILE A 46 -4.87 -5.90 9.48
CA ILE A 46 -4.32 -4.59 9.79
C ILE A 46 -2.80 -4.62 9.61
N GLY A 47 -2.31 -3.68 8.83
CA GLY A 47 -0.89 -3.38 8.69
C GLY A 47 -0.60 -1.91 9.01
N LYS A 48 0.65 -1.62 9.30
CA LYS A 48 1.11 -0.25 9.59
C LYS A 48 2.51 0.00 9.07
N ASP A 49 2.85 1.28 8.90
CA ASP A 49 4.22 1.70 8.68
C ASP A 49 4.99 1.87 10.01
N THR A 50 6.18 2.43 9.92
CA THR A 50 7.13 2.55 11.05
C THR A 50 6.92 3.80 11.91
N ARG A 51 5.93 4.65 11.63
CA ARG A 51 5.66 5.88 12.40
C ARG A 51 5.33 5.55 13.84
N ARG A 52 5.79 6.37 14.77
CA ARG A 52 5.46 6.22 16.19
C ARG A 52 3.96 6.25 16.44
N SER A 53 3.23 7.15 15.76
CA SER A 53 1.77 7.26 15.87
C SER A 53 1.00 6.08 15.28
N SER A 54 1.62 5.27 14.41
CA SER A 54 0.95 4.11 13.81
C SER A 54 0.54 3.07 14.84
N TYR A 55 1.30 2.91 15.93
CA TYR A 55 0.93 2.02 17.04
C TYR A 55 -0.31 2.51 17.79
N MET A 56 -0.41 3.82 18.03
CA MET A 56 -1.57 4.43 18.68
C MET A 56 -2.85 4.20 17.85
N PHE A 57 -2.79 4.44 16.54
CA PHE A 57 -3.93 4.23 15.67
C PHE A 57 -4.28 2.75 15.49
N GLU A 58 -3.28 1.88 15.40
CA GLU A 58 -3.50 0.43 15.35
C GLU A 58 -4.30 -0.06 16.56
N TYR A 59 -3.87 0.27 17.77
CA TYR A 59 -4.58 -0.13 18.97
C TYR A 59 -5.98 0.46 19.07
N ALA A 60 -6.18 1.69 18.62
CA ALA A 60 -7.49 2.32 18.60
C ALA A 60 -8.46 1.61 17.61
N ILE A 61 -8.00 1.30 16.39
CA ILE A 61 -8.78 0.54 15.40
C ILE A 61 -9.11 -0.86 15.94
N VAL A 62 -8.13 -1.56 16.49
CA VAL A 62 -8.30 -2.89 17.05
C VAL A 62 -9.34 -2.89 18.18
N ALA A 63 -9.27 -1.90 19.09
CA ALA A 63 -10.25 -1.76 20.16
C ALA A 63 -11.67 -1.53 19.59
N GLY A 64 -11.81 -0.71 18.54
CA GLY A 64 -13.10 -0.50 17.88
C GLY A 64 -13.66 -1.76 17.22
N LEU A 65 -12.81 -2.50 16.50
CA LEU A 65 -13.18 -3.76 15.85
C LEU A 65 -13.65 -4.80 16.87
N THR A 66 -12.82 -5.07 17.86
CA THR A 66 -13.11 -6.13 18.86
C THR A 66 -14.32 -5.77 19.73
N ALA A 67 -14.55 -4.48 20.00
CA ALA A 67 -15.74 -4.01 20.71
C ALA A 67 -17.06 -4.30 19.96
N THR A 68 -17.03 -4.52 18.66
CA THR A 68 -18.21 -4.88 17.85
C THR A 68 -18.23 -6.36 17.43
N GLY A 69 -17.33 -7.17 17.97
CA GLY A 69 -17.27 -8.62 17.74
C GLY A 69 -16.45 -9.00 16.49
N ALA A 70 -15.79 -8.07 15.82
CA ALA A 70 -14.92 -8.37 14.69
C ALA A 70 -13.55 -8.85 15.16
N ASP A 71 -12.99 -9.83 14.46
CA ASP A 71 -11.64 -10.33 14.73
C ASP A 71 -10.61 -9.49 13.97
N ALA A 72 -9.57 -9.03 14.69
CA ALA A 72 -8.49 -8.21 14.20
C ALA A 72 -7.20 -9.03 13.96
N TYR A 73 -6.73 -9.10 12.73
CA TYR A 73 -5.55 -9.86 12.31
C TYR A 73 -4.36 -8.92 12.09
N MET A 74 -3.33 -9.04 12.91
CA MET A 74 -2.22 -8.10 12.97
C MET A 74 -1.06 -8.55 12.09
N LEU A 75 -0.79 -7.83 11.00
CA LEU A 75 0.42 -8.03 10.17
C LEU A 75 1.63 -7.28 10.75
N HIS A 76 1.41 -6.38 11.70
CA HIS A 76 2.41 -5.46 12.25
C HIS A 76 2.98 -4.52 11.16
N VAL A 77 4.27 -4.19 11.26
CA VAL A 77 4.92 -3.36 10.23
C VAL A 77 5.02 -4.13 8.93
N THR A 78 4.33 -3.63 7.91
CA THR A 78 4.26 -4.21 6.57
C THR A 78 3.90 -3.15 5.54
N THR A 79 4.02 -3.48 4.25
CA THR A 79 3.75 -2.57 3.14
C THR A 79 2.26 -2.50 2.78
N THR A 80 1.81 -1.40 2.17
CA THR A 80 0.43 -1.29 1.65
C THR A 80 0.09 -2.43 0.67
N PRO A 81 0.96 -2.78 -0.31
CA PRO A 81 0.69 -3.93 -1.17
C PRO A 81 0.58 -5.27 -0.43
N SER A 82 1.30 -5.45 0.69
CA SER A 82 1.16 -6.64 1.53
C SER A 82 -0.23 -6.75 2.15
N VAL A 83 -0.77 -5.66 2.69
CA VAL A 83 -2.14 -5.63 3.24
C VAL A 83 -3.16 -5.95 2.15
N ALA A 84 -3.05 -5.32 0.98
CA ALA A 84 -3.96 -5.56 -0.15
C ALA A 84 -3.92 -7.03 -0.62
N TYR A 85 -2.71 -7.58 -0.75
CA TYR A 85 -2.53 -8.98 -1.14
C TYR A 85 -3.15 -9.95 -0.14
N VAL A 86 -2.85 -9.79 1.15
CA VAL A 86 -3.35 -10.66 2.21
C VAL A 86 -4.86 -10.55 2.35
N THR A 87 -5.42 -9.34 2.26
CA THR A 87 -6.88 -9.11 2.29
C THR A 87 -7.58 -9.98 1.26
N ARG A 88 -7.09 -9.96 0.01
CA ARG A 88 -7.68 -10.72 -1.10
C ARG A 88 -7.45 -12.21 -0.98
N VAL A 89 -6.22 -12.65 -0.74
CA VAL A 89 -5.85 -14.07 -0.83
C VAL A 89 -6.39 -14.89 0.34
N ASP A 90 -6.47 -14.28 1.52
CA ASP A 90 -6.96 -14.94 2.74
C ASP A 90 -8.44 -14.64 3.04
N ASN A 91 -9.15 -14.02 2.06
CA ASN A 91 -10.59 -13.73 2.12
C ASN A 91 -10.99 -12.94 3.37
N PHE A 92 -10.27 -11.87 3.68
CA PHE A 92 -10.68 -10.91 4.69
C PHE A 92 -11.82 -10.03 4.18
N ASP A 93 -12.67 -9.57 5.10
CA ASP A 93 -13.77 -8.66 4.75
C ASP A 93 -13.27 -7.26 4.42
N CYS A 94 -12.20 -6.84 5.11
CA CYS A 94 -11.58 -5.54 4.96
C CYS A 94 -10.10 -5.61 5.35
N GLY A 95 -9.28 -4.83 4.67
CA GLY A 95 -7.91 -4.52 5.06
C GLY A 95 -7.80 -3.07 5.54
N VAL A 96 -6.95 -2.84 6.52
CA VAL A 96 -6.62 -1.51 7.03
C VAL A 96 -5.12 -1.31 6.96
N MET A 97 -4.66 -0.27 6.28
CA MET A 97 -3.27 0.16 6.30
C MET A 97 -3.14 1.51 6.99
N ILE A 98 -2.30 1.56 8.02
CA ILE A 98 -2.02 2.77 8.81
C ILE A 98 -0.72 3.37 8.32
N SER A 99 -0.83 4.38 7.48
CA SER A 99 0.29 5.11 6.88
C SER A 99 -0.16 6.40 6.19
N ALA A 100 0.72 7.39 6.19
CA ALA A 100 0.62 8.58 5.34
C ALA A 100 1.64 8.56 4.18
N SER A 101 2.09 7.36 3.73
CA SER A 101 2.98 7.17 2.58
C SER A 101 4.26 8.01 2.71
N HIS A 102 4.50 8.95 1.79
CA HIS A 102 5.70 9.78 1.72
C HIS A 102 5.69 11.03 2.62
N ASN A 103 4.61 11.27 3.36
CA ASN A 103 4.50 12.42 4.26
C ASN A 103 5.52 12.34 5.41
N PRO A 104 5.85 13.46 6.07
CA PRO A 104 6.68 13.48 7.28
C PRO A 104 6.11 12.59 8.40
N PHE A 105 6.95 12.26 9.38
CA PHE A 105 6.61 11.31 10.45
C PHE A 105 5.44 11.74 11.36
N TYR A 106 5.20 13.03 11.49
CA TYR A 106 4.13 13.58 12.33
C TYR A 106 2.73 13.45 11.70
N ASP A 107 2.66 13.30 10.38
CA ASP A 107 1.43 12.91 9.69
C ASP A 107 1.21 11.40 9.79
N ASN A 108 -0.05 10.98 9.74
CA ASN A 108 -0.42 9.60 9.57
C ASN A 108 -1.70 9.48 8.73
N GLY A 109 -2.12 8.26 8.44
CA GLY A 109 -3.31 8.02 7.65
C GLY A 109 -3.92 6.65 7.91
N ILE A 110 -5.18 6.51 7.54
CA ILE A 110 -5.92 5.24 7.55
C ILE A 110 -6.43 5.01 6.14
N LYS A 111 -5.88 3.99 5.47
CA LYS A 111 -6.32 3.52 4.15
C LYS A 111 -7.19 2.28 4.35
N LEU A 112 -8.35 2.25 3.71
CA LEU A 112 -9.27 1.12 3.76
C LEU A 112 -9.22 0.35 2.43
N ILE A 113 -9.18 -0.96 2.54
CA ILE A 113 -9.01 -1.89 1.42
C ILE A 113 -10.16 -2.87 1.45
N ASN A 114 -10.88 -3.03 0.32
CA ASN A 114 -12.00 -3.95 0.22
C ASN A 114 -11.53 -5.42 0.12
N SER A 115 -12.46 -6.36 0.17
CA SER A 115 -12.18 -7.80 0.13
C SER A 115 -11.46 -8.28 -1.15
N ARG A 116 -11.48 -7.47 -2.23
CA ARG A 116 -10.74 -7.75 -3.46
C ARG A 116 -9.29 -7.26 -3.44
N GLY A 117 -8.86 -6.59 -2.35
CA GLY A 117 -7.53 -6.00 -2.25
C GLY A 117 -7.40 -4.65 -2.97
N GLU A 118 -8.52 -3.97 -3.22
CA GLU A 118 -8.61 -2.68 -3.88
C GLU A 118 -8.93 -1.59 -2.87
N LYS A 119 -8.80 -0.32 -3.25
CA LYS A 119 -9.29 0.80 -2.45
C LYS A 119 -10.77 0.60 -2.14
N MET A 120 -11.18 0.97 -0.91
CA MET A 120 -12.58 0.90 -0.49
C MET A 120 -13.45 1.73 -1.43
N ASP A 121 -14.64 1.22 -1.72
CA ASP A 121 -15.63 1.89 -2.56
C ASP A 121 -16.18 3.18 -1.91
N ASP A 122 -16.57 4.11 -2.77
CA ASP A 122 -17.00 5.45 -2.35
C ASP A 122 -18.28 5.41 -1.48
N GLU A 123 -19.17 4.41 -1.67
CA GLU A 123 -20.39 4.24 -0.87
C GLU A 123 -20.05 3.87 0.57
N THR A 124 -19.19 2.88 0.77
CA THR A 124 -18.73 2.50 2.11
C THR A 124 -17.97 3.64 2.79
N ILE A 125 -17.13 4.39 2.05
CA ILE A 125 -16.45 5.57 2.59
C ILE A 125 -17.46 6.63 3.04
N ALA A 126 -18.49 6.93 2.25
CA ALA A 126 -19.53 7.90 2.61
C ALA A 126 -20.30 7.48 3.87
N ASP A 127 -20.58 6.19 4.02
CA ASP A 127 -21.22 5.63 5.23
C ASP A 127 -20.31 5.83 6.47
N ILE A 128 -19.01 5.59 6.34
CA ILE A 128 -18.03 5.82 7.42
C ILE A 128 -18.00 7.31 7.80
N GLU A 129 -17.94 8.22 6.84
CA GLU A 129 -17.97 9.67 7.11
C GLU A 129 -19.25 10.11 7.78
N THR A 130 -20.40 9.57 7.35
CA THR A 130 -21.71 9.80 7.95
C THR A 130 -21.73 9.36 9.42
N TYR A 131 -21.11 8.21 9.72
CA TYR A 131 -20.95 7.72 11.08
C TYR A 131 -20.00 8.62 11.91
N LEU A 132 -18.88 9.04 11.34
CA LEU A 132 -17.93 9.94 12.01
C LEU A 132 -18.58 11.31 12.35
N ASP A 133 -19.46 11.81 11.50
CA ASP A 133 -20.23 13.04 11.75
C ASP A 133 -21.36 12.86 12.78
N GLY A 134 -21.62 11.64 13.24
CA GLY A 134 -22.67 11.34 14.21
C GLY A 134 -24.09 11.32 13.63
N ASN A 135 -24.23 11.28 12.31
CA ASN A 135 -25.53 11.20 11.64
C ASN A 135 -26.00 9.73 11.52
N LEU A 136 -26.21 9.10 12.67
CA LEU A 136 -26.53 7.68 12.78
C LEU A 136 -27.88 7.33 12.16
N ALA A 137 -28.85 8.24 12.23
CA ALA A 137 -30.18 8.05 11.66
C ALA A 137 -30.15 7.83 10.13
N ALA A 138 -29.23 8.51 9.43
CA ALA A 138 -29.05 8.33 7.98
C ALA A 138 -28.56 6.91 7.63
N LEU A 139 -27.91 6.24 8.57
CA LEU A 139 -27.40 4.86 8.42
C LEU A 139 -28.39 3.81 8.97
N GLY A 140 -29.57 4.24 9.46
CA GLY A 140 -30.54 3.36 10.12
C GLY A 140 -30.04 2.80 11.46
N ILE A 141 -29.14 3.51 12.14
CA ILE A 141 -28.59 3.12 13.44
C ILE A 141 -29.31 3.88 14.53
N GLU A 142 -29.97 3.20 15.45
CA GLU A 142 -30.59 3.79 16.64
C GLU A 142 -29.59 3.82 17.80
N GLY A 143 -29.32 5.04 18.30
CA GLY A 143 -28.38 5.26 19.40
C GLY A 143 -26.92 5.25 18.93
N ASP A 144 -26.26 4.11 18.95
CA ASP A 144 -24.89 3.93 18.44
C ASP A 144 -24.72 2.50 17.90
N VAL A 145 -23.63 2.24 17.19
CA VAL A 145 -23.23 0.89 16.77
C VAL A 145 -23.17 -0.03 18.01
N PRO A 146 -23.92 -1.16 18.00
CA PRO A 146 -23.97 -2.06 19.15
C PRO A 146 -22.60 -2.62 19.54
N SER A 147 -22.34 -2.70 20.82
CA SER A 147 -21.14 -3.36 21.35
C SER A 147 -21.43 -4.85 21.62
N ALA A 148 -20.49 -5.69 21.21
CA ALA A 148 -20.49 -7.11 21.54
C ALA A 148 -20.31 -7.34 23.06
N LYS A 149 -20.76 -8.49 23.55
CA LYS A 149 -20.70 -8.82 24.96
C LYS A 149 -20.15 -10.24 25.15
N ARG A 150 -19.43 -10.43 26.23
CA ARG A 150 -18.94 -11.76 26.67
C ARG A 150 -18.16 -12.47 25.56
N GLU A 151 -18.57 -13.67 25.18
CA GLU A 151 -17.99 -14.53 24.13
C GLU A 151 -18.16 -13.98 22.71
N GLU A 152 -18.99 -12.96 22.53
CA GLU A 152 -19.19 -12.29 21.22
C GLU A 152 -18.09 -11.25 20.92
N LEU A 153 -17.28 -10.87 21.91
CA LEU A 153 -16.14 -9.96 21.68
C LEU A 153 -15.23 -10.52 20.59
N GLY A 154 -14.68 -9.63 19.77
CA GLY A 154 -13.71 -10.01 18.75
C GLY A 154 -12.36 -10.42 19.36
N GLU A 155 -11.62 -11.22 18.61
CA GLU A 155 -10.29 -11.69 18.99
C GLU A 155 -9.21 -10.87 18.29
N ILE A 156 -8.02 -10.81 18.93
CA ILE A 156 -6.81 -10.25 18.33
C ILE A 156 -5.92 -11.42 17.94
N VAL A 157 -5.60 -11.53 16.66
CA VAL A 157 -4.78 -12.60 16.10
C VAL A 157 -3.45 -12.04 15.61
N ASP A 158 -2.33 -12.54 16.11
CA ASP A 158 -1.01 -12.28 15.52
C ASP A 158 -0.92 -13.02 14.17
N TYR A 159 -0.84 -12.25 13.07
CA TYR A 159 -0.92 -12.80 11.72
C TYR A 159 0.34 -12.55 10.88
N VAL A 160 1.51 -12.64 11.49
CA VAL A 160 2.82 -12.54 10.81
C VAL A 160 2.94 -13.55 9.66
N SER A 161 2.27 -14.70 9.75
CA SER A 161 2.21 -15.69 8.66
C SER A 161 1.63 -15.11 7.35
N GLY A 162 0.66 -14.20 7.42
CA GLY A 162 0.12 -13.48 6.25
C GLY A 162 1.19 -12.62 5.57
N ARG A 163 1.96 -11.85 6.34
CA ARG A 163 3.08 -11.08 5.82
C ARG A 163 4.14 -11.99 5.16
N ASN A 164 4.48 -13.10 5.80
CA ASN A 164 5.45 -14.05 5.24
C ASN A 164 4.94 -14.68 3.93
N ARG A 165 3.64 -14.89 3.79
CA ARG A 165 3.01 -15.34 2.55
C ARG A 165 3.19 -14.32 1.42
N TYR A 166 3.05 -13.03 1.72
CA TYR A 166 3.33 -11.98 0.74
C TYR A 166 4.79 -11.97 0.29
N VAL A 167 5.74 -12.15 1.22
CA VAL A 167 7.16 -12.32 0.87
C VAL A 167 7.37 -13.52 -0.06
N GLY A 168 6.77 -14.66 0.25
CA GLY A 168 6.81 -15.86 -0.60
C GLY A 168 6.21 -15.61 -1.98
N TYR A 169 5.11 -14.85 -2.05
CA TYR A 169 4.51 -14.44 -3.32
C TYR A 169 5.47 -13.59 -4.16
N LEU A 170 6.10 -12.56 -3.57
CA LEU A 170 7.07 -11.72 -4.28
C LEU A 170 8.24 -12.56 -4.85
N ILE A 171 8.77 -13.50 -4.06
CA ILE A 171 9.83 -14.40 -4.51
C ILE A 171 9.36 -15.25 -5.69
N SER A 172 8.12 -15.71 -5.68
CA SER A 172 7.54 -16.56 -6.75
C SER A 172 7.35 -15.84 -8.09
N LEU A 173 7.36 -14.51 -8.12
CA LEU A 173 7.22 -13.72 -9.35
C LEU A 173 8.50 -13.69 -10.18
N ALA A 174 9.65 -13.98 -9.59
CA ALA A 174 10.92 -13.94 -10.29
C ALA A 174 11.06 -15.15 -11.24
N ALA A 175 11.25 -14.87 -12.53
CA ALA A 175 11.48 -15.90 -13.54
C ALA A 175 12.92 -16.43 -13.53
N HIS A 176 13.86 -15.71 -12.95
CA HIS A 176 15.29 -16.00 -12.96
C HIS A 176 15.93 -15.75 -11.61
N SER A 177 17.06 -16.40 -11.34
CA SER A 177 17.91 -16.09 -10.17
C SER A 177 18.65 -14.77 -10.38
N TYR A 178 18.77 -13.97 -9.30
CA TYR A 178 19.56 -12.74 -9.28
C TYR A 178 20.98 -12.97 -8.70
N LYS A 179 21.44 -14.20 -8.74
CA LYS A 179 22.82 -14.55 -8.31
C LYS A 179 23.82 -13.68 -9.07
N ASN A 180 24.78 -13.14 -8.32
CA ASN A 180 25.82 -12.21 -8.76
C ASN A 180 25.34 -10.75 -8.98
N MET A 181 24.08 -10.44 -8.91
CA MET A 181 23.60 -9.04 -8.93
C MET A 181 23.89 -8.36 -7.59
N ARG A 182 24.35 -7.12 -7.67
CA ARG A 182 24.60 -6.22 -6.54
C ARG A 182 23.47 -5.19 -6.51
N VAL A 183 22.56 -5.33 -5.56
CA VAL A 183 21.32 -4.53 -5.51
C VAL A 183 21.35 -3.57 -4.34
N GLY A 184 21.21 -2.27 -4.61
CA GLY A 184 21.01 -1.21 -3.61
C GLY A 184 19.54 -1.07 -3.23
N LEU A 185 19.24 -0.92 -1.94
CA LEU A 185 17.89 -0.74 -1.45
C LEU A 185 17.82 0.46 -0.52
N ASP A 186 17.03 1.47 -0.85
CA ASP A 186 16.66 2.57 0.05
C ASP A 186 15.25 2.32 0.57
N CYS A 187 15.15 1.94 1.85
CA CYS A 187 13.89 1.57 2.48
C CYS A 187 13.16 2.76 3.15
N ALA A 188 13.62 3.99 2.96
CA ALA A 188 13.02 5.21 3.52
C ALA A 188 12.79 5.17 5.05
N ASN A 189 13.46 4.30 5.81
CA ASN A 189 13.13 3.93 7.19
C ASN A 189 11.64 3.57 7.38
N GLY A 190 11.00 3.10 6.31
CA GLY A 190 9.59 2.74 6.21
C GLY A 190 9.35 1.24 6.21
N SER A 191 8.18 0.84 5.73
CA SER A 191 7.68 -0.54 5.79
C SER A 191 8.50 -1.57 5.01
N ALA A 192 9.24 -1.12 3.98
CA ALA A 192 10.06 -2.02 3.14
C ALA A 192 11.31 -2.57 3.85
N TRP A 193 11.71 -2.01 5.00
CA TRP A 193 13.00 -2.25 5.64
C TRP A 193 13.35 -3.73 5.86
N ASN A 194 12.38 -4.56 6.18
CA ASN A 194 12.59 -5.99 6.42
C ASN A 194 12.09 -6.90 5.29
N ILE A 195 11.27 -6.38 4.39
CA ILE A 195 10.69 -7.15 3.28
C ILE A 195 11.62 -7.12 2.06
N ALA A 196 12.07 -5.94 1.63
CA ALA A 196 12.83 -5.78 0.40
C ALA A 196 14.13 -6.60 0.43
N LYS A 197 14.93 -6.46 1.49
CA LYS A 197 16.16 -7.24 1.67
C LYS A 197 15.89 -8.74 1.61
N THR A 198 14.89 -9.21 2.37
CA THR A 198 14.55 -10.65 2.44
C THR A 198 14.20 -11.23 1.07
N VAL A 199 13.44 -10.49 0.26
CA VAL A 199 13.03 -10.92 -1.09
C VAL A 199 14.25 -11.03 -2.02
N PHE A 200 15.08 -9.98 -2.11
CA PHE A 200 16.22 -9.97 -3.02
C PHE A 200 17.30 -10.99 -2.62
N GLU A 201 17.55 -11.18 -1.31
CA GLU A 201 18.48 -12.20 -0.83
C GLU A 201 17.97 -13.62 -1.11
N ALA A 202 16.67 -13.88 -0.94
CA ALA A 202 16.09 -15.17 -1.29
C ALA A 202 16.18 -15.46 -2.80
N LEU A 203 16.20 -14.44 -3.66
CA LEU A 203 16.42 -14.53 -5.10
C LEU A 203 17.90 -14.67 -5.48
N GLY A 204 18.81 -14.59 -4.50
CA GLY A 204 20.26 -14.78 -4.66
C GLY A 204 21.05 -13.51 -4.90
N ALA A 205 20.44 -12.33 -4.85
CA ALA A 205 21.15 -11.06 -4.98
C ALA A 205 22.03 -10.76 -3.75
N LYS A 206 23.12 -10.05 -3.97
CA LYS A 206 23.88 -9.41 -2.90
C LYS A 206 23.30 -8.03 -2.63
N THR A 207 22.65 -7.85 -1.49
CA THR A 207 21.95 -6.62 -1.13
C THR A 207 22.83 -5.66 -0.34
N PHE A 208 22.66 -4.37 -0.63
CA PHE A 208 23.27 -3.25 0.08
C PHE A 208 22.13 -2.30 0.47
N VAL A 209 21.93 -2.09 1.76
CA VAL A 209 20.71 -1.42 2.26
C VAL A 209 21.07 -0.13 2.97
N ILE A 210 20.34 0.94 2.67
CA ILE A 210 20.37 2.23 3.37
C ILE A 210 18.99 2.56 3.89
N ASN A 211 18.92 3.45 4.89
CA ASN A 211 17.65 3.92 5.48
C ASN A 211 16.72 2.77 5.89
N ALA A 212 17.26 1.80 6.64
CA ALA A 212 16.55 0.61 7.11
C ALA A 212 16.58 0.44 8.64
N GLU A 213 16.75 1.53 9.38
CA GLU A 213 16.78 1.55 10.84
C GLU A 213 15.70 2.53 11.36
N PRO A 214 14.42 2.13 11.29
CA PRO A 214 13.32 3.00 11.70
C PRO A 214 13.33 3.25 13.21
N ASP A 215 13.24 4.53 13.62
CA ASP A 215 13.15 4.98 15.03
C ASP A 215 11.76 5.54 15.40
N GLY A 216 10.84 5.53 14.45
CA GLY A 216 9.47 6.05 14.60
C GLY A 216 9.30 7.51 14.21
N VAL A 217 10.40 8.24 13.98
CA VAL A 217 10.38 9.66 13.62
C VAL A 217 11.29 10.01 12.43
N ASN A 218 11.96 9.02 11.84
CA ASN A 218 12.88 9.20 10.72
C ASN A 218 12.35 8.71 9.36
N ILE A 219 11.12 8.21 9.29
CA ILE A 219 10.50 7.76 8.03
C ILE A 219 10.53 8.88 6.98
N ASN A 220 10.94 8.57 5.74
CA ASN A 220 11.07 9.48 4.60
C ASN A 220 12.04 10.68 4.80
N ARG A 221 12.75 10.77 5.90
CA ARG A 221 13.62 11.92 6.19
C ARG A 221 14.86 11.89 5.30
N GLY A 222 14.85 12.68 4.21
CA GLY A 222 15.93 12.72 3.23
C GLY A 222 16.25 11.35 2.61
N ALA A 223 15.24 10.49 2.47
CA ALA A 223 15.36 9.08 2.12
C ALA A 223 14.22 8.64 1.21
N GLY A 224 14.43 7.53 0.51
CA GLY A 224 13.42 6.86 -0.30
C GLY A 224 13.12 7.52 -1.65
N SER A 225 12.00 7.14 -2.24
CA SER A 225 11.64 7.49 -3.62
C SER A 225 11.42 8.98 -3.86
N THR A 226 11.13 9.77 -2.83
CA THR A 226 11.00 11.24 -2.91
C THR A 226 12.32 11.98 -2.72
N HIS A 227 13.41 11.29 -2.34
CA HIS A 227 14.75 11.84 -2.10
C HIS A 227 15.81 10.94 -2.72
N ILE A 228 15.68 10.67 -4.01
CA ILE A 228 16.42 9.64 -4.76
C ILE A 228 17.94 9.86 -4.83
N ASP A 229 18.43 11.09 -4.63
CA ASP A 229 19.84 11.44 -4.79
C ASP A 229 20.78 10.67 -3.83
N GLY A 230 20.26 10.27 -2.65
CA GLY A 230 20.98 9.40 -1.72
C GLY A 230 21.31 8.05 -2.35
N LEU A 231 20.30 7.42 -2.94
CA LEU A 231 20.44 6.13 -3.61
C LEU A 231 21.32 6.24 -4.87
N ARG A 232 21.18 7.30 -5.66
CA ARG A 232 22.01 7.53 -6.86
C ARG A 232 23.50 7.50 -6.54
N ARG A 233 23.93 8.27 -5.53
CA ARG A 233 25.32 8.27 -5.06
C ARG A 233 25.73 6.90 -4.52
N PHE A 234 24.87 6.28 -3.73
CA PHE A 234 25.14 4.99 -3.12
C PHE A 234 25.39 3.88 -4.14
N VAL A 235 24.61 3.85 -5.23
CA VAL A 235 24.77 2.90 -6.34
C VAL A 235 26.12 3.07 -7.01
N VAL A 236 26.48 4.31 -7.38
CA VAL A 236 27.75 4.60 -8.08
C VAL A 236 28.96 4.32 -7.19
N GLU A 237 28.97 4.83 -5.96
CA GLU A 237 30.10 4.70 -5.01
C GLU A 237 30.37 3.23 -4.63
N ASN A 238 29.34 2.40 -4.59
CA ASN A 238 29.47 0.99 -4.23
C ASN A 238 29.49 0.05 -5.46
N HIS A 239 29.54 0.58 -6.67
CA HIS A 239 29.52 -0.20 -7.92
C HIS A 239 28.39 -1.23 -7.95
N LEU A 240 27.15 -0.79 -7.68
CA LEU A 240 25.97 -1.64 -7.69
C LEU A 240 25.40 -1.72 -9.12
N ASP A 241 24.78 -2.83 -9.46
CA ASP A 241 24.17 -3.03 -10.78
C ASP A 241 22.85 -2.27 -10.93
N VAL A 242 22.13 -2.11 -9.82
CA VAL A 242 20.81 -1.42 -9.76
C VAL A 242 20.52 -1.01 -8.33
N GLY A 243 19.76 0.07 -8.17
CA GLY A 243 19.20 0.49 -6.89
C GLY A 243 17.67 0.64 -6.96
N PHE A 244 16.99 0.39 -5.84
CA PHE A 244 15.55 0.62 -5.69
C PHE A 244 15.28 1.47 -4.46
N ALA A 245 14.49 2.53 -4.62
CA ALA A 245 14.03 3.38 -3.53
C ALA A 245 12.52 3.26 -3.37
N TYR A 246 12.08 3.04 -2.14
CA TYR A 246 10.67 2.95 -1.75
C TYR A 246 10.25 4.22 -1.01
N ASP A 247 8.95 4.46 -0.90
CA ASP A 247 8.42 5.40 0.07
C ASP A 247 7.99 4.71 1.37
N GLY A 248 7.44 5.45 2.31
CA GLY A 248 7.20 4.98 3.68
C GLY A 248 6.36 3.71 3.81
N ASP A 249 5.38 3.47 2.95
CA ASP A 249 4.55 2.27 2.92
C ASP A 249 4.75 1.39 1.69
N ALA A 250 5.76 1.74 0.89
CA ALA A 250 6.26 0.97 -0.25
C ALA A 250 5.20 0.62 -1.31
N ASP A 251 4.25 1.52 -1.53
CA ASP A 251 3.35 1.48 -2.69
C ASP A 251 3.96 2.19 -3.90
N ARG A 252 5.08 2.92 -3.71
CA ARG A 252 5.89 3.57 -4.75
C ARG A 252 7.30 3.03 -4.75
N CYS A 253 7.84 2.88 -5.97
CA CYS A 253 9.22 2.45 -6.18
C CYS A 253 9.83 3.20 -7.36
N LEU A 254 11.04 3.73 -7.19
CA LEU A 254 11.89 4.21 -8.28
C LEU A 254 13.15 3.37 -8.37
N ALA A 255 13.68 3.21 -9.57
CA ALA A 255 14.94 2.52 -9.76
C ALA A 255 16.06 3.50 -10.19
N VAL A 256 17.31 3.06 -9.97
CA VAL A 256 18.54 3.76 -10.39
C VAL A 256 19.43 2.74 -11.06
N ASP A 257 19.94 3.04 -12.24
CA ASP A 257 20.87 2.19 -12.95
C ASP A 257 22.30 2.26 -12.39
N GLU A 258 23.21 1.47 -12.93
CA GLU A 258 24.62 1.38 -12.51
C GLU A 258 25.41 2.68 -12.66
N ASN A 259 24.92 3.63 -13.47
CA ASN A 259 25.52 4.94 -13.70
C ASN A 259 24.94 6.03 -12.77
N GLY A 260 23.99 5.68 -11.93
CA GLY A 260 23.28 6.61 -11.06
C GLY A 260 22.14 7.37 -11.75
N GLU A 261 21.72 6.92 -12.95
CA GLU A 261 20.62 7.54 -13.68
C GLU A 261 19.27 6.98 -13.22
N VAL A 262 18.29 7.88 -13.03
CA VAL A 262 16.96 7.48 -12.56
C VAL A 262 16.19 6.77 -13.66
N VAL A 263 15.69 5.59 -13.34
CA VAL A 263 14.69 4.85 -14.11
C VAL A 263 13.32 5.16 -13.49
N ASP A 264 12.68 6.19 -14.02
CA ASP A 264 11.40 6.71 -13.55
C ASP A 264 10.20 5.83 -13.98
N GLY A 265 8.99 6.22 -13.57
CA GLY A 265 7.77 5.49 -13.87
C GLY A 265 7.51 5.33 -15.37
N ASP A 266 7.80 6.33 -16.18
CA ASP A 266 7.65 6.26 -17.64
C ASP A 266 8.60 5.22 -18.26
N LYS A 267 9.87 5.19 -17.82
CA LYS A 267 10.84 4.17 -18.24
C LYS A 267 10.43 2.78 -17.78
N ILE A 268 9.91 2.65 -16.56
CA ILE A 268 9.42 1.35 -16.02
C ILE A 268 8.24 0.84 -16.84
N ILE A 269 7.26 1.69 -17.17
CA ILE A 269 6.14 1.34 -18.04
C ILE A 269 6.63 0.88 -19.42
N TYR A 270 7.60 1.59 -20.00
CA TYR A 270 8.21 1.23 -21.27
C TYR A 270 8.89 -0.14 -21.23
N ILE A 271 9.71 -0.40 -20.18
CA ILE A 271 10.42 -1.67 -19.99
C ILE A 271 9.42 -2.83 -19.89
N PHE A 272 8.39 -2.68 -19.04
CA PHE A 272 7.37 -3.73 -18.86
C PHE A 272 6.54 -3.93 -20.13
N GLY A 273 6.09 -2.86 -20.79
CA GLY A 273 5.35 -2.93 -22.03
C GLY A 273 6.12 -3.64 -23.12
N CYS A 274 7.40 -3.30 -23.33
CA CYS A 274 8.27 -3.96 -24.29
C CYS A 274 8.52 -5.44 -23.96
N GLN A 275 8.79 -5.75 -22.69
CA GLN A 275 9.06 -7.12 -22.26
C GLN A 275 7.83 -8.00 -22.43
N MET A 276 6.69 -7.55 -21.93
CA MET A 276 5.43 -8.30 -22.02
C MET A 276 4.96 -8.46 -23.47
N LYS A 277 5.20 -7.46 -24.34
CA LYS A 277 4.95 -7.59 -25.76
C LYS A 277 5.80 -8.69 -26.39
N ARG A 278 7.11 -8.72 -26.11
CA ARG A 278 8.03 -9.78 -26.60
C ARG A 278 7.60 -11.17 -26.16
N GLU A 279 7.04 -11.28 -24.96
CA GLU A 279 6.56 -12.55 -24.40
C GLU A 279 5.11 -12.89 -24.84
N GLY A 280 4.46 -12.05 -25.64
CA GLY A 280 3.06 -12.25 -26.07
C GLY A 280 2.05 -12.11 -24.93
N ARG A 281 2.41 -11.45 -23.82
CA ARG A 281 1.59 -11.30 -22.61
C ARG A 281 0.98 -9.90 -22.44
N LEU A 282 1.31 -8.94 -23.33
CA LEU A 282 0.77 -7.57 -23.22
C LEU A 282 -0.67 -7.53 -23.72
N ALA A 283 -1.61 -7.54 -22.79
CA ALA A 283 -3.04 -7.54 -23.10
C ALA A 283 -3.43 -6.32 -23.95
N GLY A 284 -4.15 -6.55 -25.05
CA GLY A 284 -4.55 -5.51 -26.00
C GLY A 284 -3.38 -4.82 -26.72
N ASN A 285 -2.14 -5.27 -26.51
CA ASN A 285 -0.91 -4.62 -26.99
C ASN A 285 -0.83 -3.14 -26.57
N LYS A 286 -1.32 -2.81 -25.36
CA LYS A 286 -1.38 -1.44 -24.83
C LYS A 286 -0.87 -1.36 -23.39
N VAL A 287 -0.40 -0.17 -23.04
CA VAL A 287 -0.12 0.27 -21.66
C VAL A 287 -1.06 1.43 -21.30
N VAL A 288 -1.32 1.61 -20.00
CA VAL A 288 -2.12 2.73 -19.50
C VAL A 288 -1.20 3.75 -18.87
N THR A 289 -1.36 5.03 -19.23
CA THR A 289 -0.56 6.16 -18.76
C THR A 289 -1.47 7.27 -18.25
N THR A 290 -0.89 8.35 -17.75
CA THR A 290 -1.65 9.56 -17.42
C THR A 290 -1.30 10.69 -18.38
N VAL A 291 -2.09 11.76 -18.36
CA VAL A 291 -1.81 12.99 -19.13
C VAL A 291 -0.49 13.67 -18.72
N MET A 292 0.12 13.28 -17.61
CA MET A 292 1.41 13.80 -17.12
C MET A 292 2.61 12.99 -17.59
N SER A 293 2.43 11.84 -18.24
CA SER A 293 3.54 11.05 -18.77
C SER A 293 4.32 11.83 -19.83
N ASN A 294 5.63 11.62 -19.86
CA ASN A 294 6.54 12.32 -20.74
C ASN A 294 6.26 12.02 -22.22
N PHE A 295 6.32 13.04 -23.07
CA PHE A 295 6.10 12.88 -24.52
C PHE A 295 7.10 11.88 -25.17
N GLY A 296 8.30 11.76 -24.61
CA GLY A 296 9.31 10.79 -25.04
C GLY A 296 8.84 9.33 -24.86
N LEU A 297 8.05 9.04 -23.82
CA LEU A 297 7.45 7.72 -23.66
C LEU A 297 6.56 7.36 -24.84
N TYR A 298 5.68 8.26 -25.25
CA TYR A 298 4.77 8.01 -26.38
C TYR A 298 5.50 7.74 -27.69
N LYS A 299 6.54 8.53 -27.99
CA LYS A 299 7.39 8.29 -29.15
C LYS A 299 8.06 6.92 -29.11
N ALA A 300 8.63 6.57 -27.95
CA ALA A 300 9.29 5.27 -27.78
C ALA A 300 8.31 4.11 -27.91
N LEU A 301 7.08 4.24 -27.41
CA LEU A 301 6.03 3.23 -27.56
C LEU A 301 5.57 3.09 -29.02
N ASP A 302 5.42 4.21 -29.74
CA ASP A 302 5.08 4.21 -31.17
C ASP A 302 6.15 3.48 -32.01
N GLU A 303 7.44 3.74 -31.74
CA GLU A 303 8.57 3.10 -32.44
C GLU A 303 8.58 1.58 -32.28
N VAL A 304 8.16 1.08 -31.11
CA VAL A 304 8.08 -0.38 -30.85
C VAL A 304 6.69 -0.95 -31.12
N GLY A 305 5.75 -0.13 -31.60
CA GLY A 305 4.39 -0.54 -31.94
C GLY A 305 3.56 -1.02 -30.73
N VAL A 306 3.73 -0.38 -29.57
CA VAL A 306 2.91 -0.55 -28.37
C VAL A 306 1.92 0.59 -28.28
N GLY A 307 0.64 0.29 -28.23
CA GLY A 307 -0.41 1.28 -28.00
C GLY A 307 -0.46 1.79 -26.57
N TYR A 308 -1.17 2.89 -26.36
CA TYR A 308 -1.35 3.45 -25.02
C TYR A 308 -2.72 4.09 -24.84
N GLU A 309 -3.22 4.07 -23.58
CA GLU A 309 -4.37 4.85 -23.13
C GLU A 309 -3.88 5.95 -22.18
N LYS A 310 -4.60 7.09 -22.19
CA LYS A 310 -4.28 8.23 -21.32
C LYS A 310 -5.44 8.49 -20.38
N THR A 311 -5.16 8.49 -19.08
CA THR A 311 -6.14 8.82 -18.05
C THR A 311 -5.87 10.18 -17.42
N ALA A 312 -6.77 10.64 -16.56
CA ALA A 312 -6.49 11.72 -15.63
C ALA A 312 -5.38 11.28 -14.64
N VAL A 313 -4.76 12.26 -13.99
CA VAL A 313 -3.72 12.01 -12.99
C VAL A 313 -4.31 11.34 -11.75
N GLY A 314 -3.75 10.22 -11.36
CA GLY A 314 -4.11 9.44 -10.18
C GLY A 314 -4.13 7.94 -10.47
N ASP A 315 -3.53 7.16 -9.58
CA ASP A 315 -3.45 5.70 -9.66
C ASP A 315 -4.82 5.03 -9.80
N ARG A 316 -5.85 5.59 -9.16
CA ARG A 316 -7.23 5.13 -9.28
C ARG A 316 -7.70 5.11 -10.73
N PHE A 317 -7.49 6.19 -11.49
CA PHE A 317 -7.95 6.28 -12.89
C PHE A 317 -7.19 5.32 -13.80
N VAL A 318 -5.90 5.14 -13.55
CA VAL A 318 -5.07 4.14 -14.25
C VAL A 318 -5.62 2.74 -13.98
N TYR A 319 -5.82 2.39 -12.71
CA TYR A 319 -6.35 1.09 -12.32
C TYR A 319 -7.74 0.81 -12.87
N GLU A 320 -8.67 1.77 -12.78
CA GLU A 320 -10.03 1.65 -13.32
C GLU A 320 -10.01 1.39 -14.84
N ASN A 321 -9.15 2.10 -15.58
CA ASN A 321 -8.98 1.88 -17.02
C ASN A 321 -8.42 0.48 -17.31
N MET A 322 -7.38 0.05 -16.56
CA MET A 322 -6.81 -1.28 -16.69
C MET A 322 -7.87 -2.37 -16.41
N ALA A 323 -8.62 -2.24 -15.33
CA ALA A 323 -9.64 -3.23 -14.94
C ALA A 323 -10.78 -3.32 -15.96
N GLN A 324 -11.26 -2.19 -16.48
CA GLN A 324 -12.36 -2.15 -17.46
C GLN A 324 -11.97 -2.75 -18.81
N ASN A 325 -10.72 -2.59 -19.23
CA ASN A 325 -10.25 -3.01 -20.55
C ASN A 325 -9.40 -4.29 -20.51
N GLY A 326 -9.12 -4.82 -19.32
CA GLY A 326 -8.28 -5.99 -19.13
C GLY A 326 -6.80 -5.75 -19.42
N TYR A 327 -6.32 -4.50 -19.36
CA TYR A 327 -4.91 -4.18 -19.52
C TYR A 327 -4.10 -4.56 -18.28
N CYS A 328 -2.81 -4.85 -18.48
CA CYS A 328 -1.95 -5.43 -17.42
C CYS A 328 -0.75 -4.56 -17.04
N VAL A 329 -0.54 -3.40 -17.70
CA VAL A 329 0.53 -2.45 -17.42
C VAL A 329 -0.03 -1.04 -17.41
N GLY A 330 0.25 -0.30 -16.32
CA GLY A 330 -0.13 1.09 -16.17
C GLY A 330 0.57 1.74 -14.99
#